data_2f49216b75788a3f3e147db7aa8781ac
#
_entry.id   2f49216b75788a3f3e147db7aa8781ac
#
_cell.length_a   1.000
_cell.length_b   1.000
_cell.length_c   1.000
_cell.angle_alpha   90.00
_cell.angle_beta   90.00
_cell.angle_gamma   90.00
#
_symmetry.space_group_name_H-M   'P 1'
#
loop_
_entity.id
_entity.type
_entity.pdbx_description
1 polymer ?
#
loop_
_entity_poly.entity_id
_entity_poly.type
_entity_poly.pdbx_seq_one_letter_code
_entity_poly.pdbx_strand_id
1 'polypeptide(L)'
;NHDILIIGWDDDYPAENFTKTPSKNGAFLCQNSWGEGFGDGGRFYVAYDDTQIGRNCVAYTRIDGMDNYDHLYQTDLCGWVGNMGYKKESCWFANVYTADSTQTLRAVGFYATGPESDYEIYVAADFKNEMSLVLPKKIQKGHLERKGFYTIDLKKEISIAEGERFAVMVKINTPGSDYPVAMEYRADDQTANVNLEDGCGYVSVDGYRWSRIEEEYGGNICLKAYTDNR
;
A
#
# COMPACT_ATOMS: atom_id res chain seq x y z
N ASN A 1 -20.03 11.82 6.46
CA ASN A 1 -19.25 10.59 6.50
C ASN A 1 -18.43 10.56 7.78
N HIS A 2 -18.19 9.38 8.31
CA HIS A 2 -17.44 9.17 9.52
C HIS A 2 -16.76 7.80 9.44
N ASP A 3 -15.48 7.74 9.80
CA ASP A 3 -14.70 6.51 9.80
C ASP A 3 -14.75 5.89 11.20
N ILE A 4 -15.01 4.60 11.25
CA ILE A 4 -15.12 3.80 12.47
C ILE A 4 -14.37 2.49 12.30
N LEU A 5 -13.97 1.88 13.41
CA LEU A 5 -13.34 0.58 13.41
C LEU A 5 -14.36 -0.51 13.76
N ILE A 6 -14.60 -1.45 12.86
CA ILE A 6 -15.36 -2.66 13.18
C ILE A 6 -14.44 -3.60 13.95
N ILE A 7 -14.79 -3.91 15.21
CA ILE A 7 -13.99 -4.73 16.13
C ILE A 7 -14.64 -6.09 16.44
N GLY A 8 -15.86 -6.32 15.95
CA GLY A 8 -16.59 -7.57 16.14
C GLY A 8 -17.99 -7.52 15.55
N TRP A 9 -18.77 -8.50 15.86
CA TRP A 9 -20.17 -8.60 15.48
C TRP A 9 -20.95 -9.45 16.49
N ASP A 10 -22.28 -9.30 16.48
CA ASP A 10 -23.22 -10.09 17.26
C ASP A 10 -24.44 -10.40 16.36
N ASP A 11 -24.58 -11.67 15.96
CA ASP A 11 -25.64 -12.10 15.05
C ASP A 11 -27.02 -12.09 15.70
N ASP A 12 -27.07 -12.14 17.05
CA ASP A 12 -28.29 -12.16 17.84
C ASP A 12 -28.66 -10.78 18.40
N TYR A 13 -27.86 -9.73 18.12
CA TYR A 13 -28.14 -8.38 18.63
C TYR A 13 -29.54 -7.94 18.25
N PRO A 14 -30.45 -7.63 19.24
CA PRO A 14 -31.87 -7.42 18.97
C PRO A 14 -32.14 -6.19 18.10
N ALA A 15 -32.96 -6.36 17.07
CA ALA A 15 -33.35 -5.29 16.16
C ALA A 15 -34.06 -4.12 16.87
N GLU A 16 -34.79 -4.41 17.94
CA GLU A 16 -35.49 -3.41 18.77
C GLU A 16 -34.60 -2.48 19.55
N ASN A 17 -33.30 -2.79 19.70
CA ASN A 17 -32.32 -1.91 20.36
C ASN A 17 -31.93 -0.71 19.48
N PHE A 18 -32.30 -0.70 18.22
CA PHE A 18 -32.03 0.42 17.32
C PHE A 18 -33.19 1.44 17.30
N THR A 19 -32.88 2.71 17.25
CA THR A 19 -33.86 3.78 17.12
C THR A 19 -34.76 3.62 15.90
N LYS A 20 -34.19 3.10 14.80
CA LYS A 20 -34.91 2.68 13.60
C LYS A 20 -34.69 1.18 13.46
N THR A 21 -35.75 0.42 13.74
CA THR A 21 -35.71 -1.06 13.74
C THR A 21 -35.33 -1.59 12.37
N PRO A 22 -34.20 -2.33 12.25
CA PRO A 22 -33.80 -3.03 11.02
C PRO A 22 -34.72 -4.22 10.75
N SER A 23 -34.57 -4.83 9.56
CA SER A 23 -35.41 -5.97 9.11
C SER A 23 -35.15 -7.27 9.87
N LYS A 24 -34.00 -7.39 10.53
CA LYS A 24 -33.56 -8.59 11.26
C LYS A 24 -32.60 -8.22 12.39
N ASN A 25 -32.39 -9.17 13.32
CA ASN A 25 -31.33 -9.09 14.31
C ASN A 25 -29.94 -9.13 13.65
N GLY A 26 -28.95 -8.70 14.41
CA GLY A 26 -27.55 -8.73 14.05
C GLY A 26 -26.94 -7.33 13.83
N ALA A 27 -25.76 -7.16 14.37
CA ALA A 27 -25.03 -5.90 14.32
C ALA A 27 -23.52 -6.07 14.30
N PHE A 28 -22.83 -5.11 13.69
CA PHE A 28 -21.40 -4.92 13.86
C PHE A 28 -21.13 -4.16 15.16
N LEU A 29 -20.19 -4.65 15.99
CA LEU A 29 -19.65 -3.91 17.10
C LEU A 29 -18.54 -2.99 16.59
N CYS A 30 -18.68 -1.70 16.84
CA CYS A 30 -17.79 -0.68 16.32
C CYS A 30 -17.14 0.13 17.44
N GLN A 31 -15.88 0.53 17.24
CA GLN A 31 -15.15 1.47 18.08
C GLN A 31 -15.12 2.84 17.40
N ASN A 32 -15.50 3.88 18.16
CA ASN A 32 -15.43 5.27 17.72
C ASN A 32 -14.12 5.94 18.21
N SER A 33 -13.73 7.02 17.54
CA SER A 33 -12.57 7.86 17.92
C SER A 33 -12.91 9.00 18.91
N TRP A 34 -14.16 9.05 19.45
CA TRP A 34 -14.63 10.16 20.31
C TRP A 34 -14.36 9.93 21.80
N GLY A 35 -13.58 8.92 22.15
CA GLY A 35 -13.21 8.60 23.54
C GLY A 35 -14.24 7.76 24.26
N GLU A 36 -13.90 7.38 25.49
CA GLU A 36 -14.68 6.45 26.33
C GLU A 36 -16.03 7.01 26.80
N GLY A 37 -16.21 8.32 26.75
CA GLY A 37 -17.48 8.97 27.12
C GLY A 37 -18.61 8.78 26.09
N PHE A 38 -18.32 8.23 24.92
CA PHE A 38 -19.31 7.94 23.88
C PHE A 38 -19.79 6.49 23.97
N GLY A 39 -21.10 6.28 23.91
CA GLY A 39 -21.69 4.93 23.91
C GLY A 39 -21.27 4.09 25.10
N ASP A 40 -20.91 2.85 24.86
CA ASP A 40 -20.40 1.92 25.89
C ASP A 40 -18.85 1.88 25.81
N GLY A 41 -18.20 2.75 26.58
CA GLY A 41 -16.73 2.84 26.59
C GLY A 41 -16.12 3.17 25.22
N GLY A 42 -16.77 4.07 24.47
CA GLY A 42 -16.37 4.45 23.11
C GLY A 42 -16.91 3.53 22.01
N ARG A 43 -17.74 2.53 22.35
CA ARG A 43 -18.27 1.51 21.45
C ARG A 43 -19.75 1.72 21.18
N PHE A 44 -20.20 1.20 20.04
CA PHE A 44 -21.61 1.22 19.64
C PHE A 44 -21.89 0.14 18.60
N TYR A 45 -23.15 -0.13 18.34
CA TYR A 45 -23.58 -1.12 17.37
C TYR A 45 -24.13 -0.47 16.11
N VAL A 46 -23.84 -1.05 14.95
CA VAL A 46 -24.40 -0.68 13.65
C VAL A 46 -25.08 -1.91 13.06
N ALA A 47 -26.36 -1.76 12.72
CA ALA A 47 -27.13 -2.88 12.15
C ALA A 47 -26.52 -3.42 10.86
N TYR A 48 -26.63 -4.74 10.62
CA TYR A 48 -26.20 -5.36 9.35
C TYR A 48 -26.91 -4.80 8.12
N ASP A 49 -28.13 -4.26 8.31
CA ASP A 49 -28.92 -3.64 7.24
C ASP A 49 -28.49 -2.22 6.89
N ASP A 50 -27.50 -1.64 7.60
CA ASP A 50 -26.98 -0.31 7.26
C ASP A 50 -26.38 -0.30 5.84
N THR A 51 -26.82 0.65 5.02
CA THR A 51 -26.45 0.68 3.61
C THR A 51 -25.09 1.27 3.33
N GLN A 52 -24.42 1.81 4.35
CA GLN A 52 -23.12 2.47 4.22
C GLN A 52 -21.98 1.73 4.92
N ILE A 53 -22.30 0.95 5.98
CA ILE A 53 -21.27 0.19 6.72
C ILE A 53 -20.54 -0.77 5.78
N GLY A 54 -19.21 -0.83 5.89
CA GLY A 54 -18.36 -1.69 5.08
C GLY A 54 -18.11 -1.22 3.64
N ARG A 55 -18.73 -0.11 3.19
CA ARG A 55 -18.34 0.52 1.93
C ARG A 55 -16.99 1.22 2.09
N ASN A 56 -16.07 1.00 1.16
CA ASN A 56 -14.69 1.49 1.22
C ASN A 56 -13.92 1.01 2.47
N CYS A 57 -14.24 -0.21 2.91
CA CYS A 57 -13.61 -0.82 4.08
C CYS A 57 -12.18 -1.28 3.77
N VAL A 58 -11.28 -1.09 4.76
CA VAL A 58 -9.95 -1.69 4.79
C VAL A 58 -9.93 -2.75 5.88
N ALA A 59 -9.50 -3.96 5.56
CA ALA A 59 -9.32 -5.06 6.51
C ALA A 59 -7.84 -5.34 6.72
N TYR A 60 -7.39 -5.31 7.99
CA TYR A 60 -6.05 -5.77 8.36
C TYR A 60 -6.11 -7.27 8.58
N THR A 61 -5.49 -8.04 7.68
CA THR A 61 -5.53 -9.51 7.70
C THR A 61 -4.28 -10.14 8.28
N ARG A 62 -3.21 -9.34 8.49
CA ARG A 62 -1.95 -9.77 9.08
C ARG A 62 -1.36 -8.66 9.92
N ILE A 63 -0.89 -9.01 11.11
CA ILE A 63 -0.11 -8.14 12.01
C ILE A 63 1.13 -8.94 12.40
N ASP A 64 2.30 -8.43 12.05
CA ASP A 64 3.58 -9.02 12.42
C ASP A 64 4.15 -8.36 13.69
N GLY A 65 5.18 -8.98 14.31
CA GLY A 65 5.94 -8.37 15.40
C GLY A 65 6.67 -7.12 14.94
N MET A 66 7.00 -6.22 15.87
CA MET A 66 7.69 -4.96 15.56
C MET A 66 9.17 -5.16 15.17
N ASP A 67 9.68 -6.37 15.32
CA ASP A 67 11.04 -6.82 15.03
C ASP A 67 11.14 -7.67 13.75
N ASN A 68 10.13 -7.59 12.89
CA ASN A 68 10.10 -8.39 11.66
C ASN A 68 11.13 -7.94 10.59
N TYR A 69 11.51 -6.65 10.58
CA TYR A 69 12.57 -6.08 9.73
C TYR A 69 13.31 -4.98 10.51
N ASP A 70 14.61 -4.80 10.25
CA ASP A 70 15.41 -3.77 10.91
C ASP A 70 15.19 -2.37 10.30
N HIS A 71 14.97 -2.29 8.99
CA HIS A 71 14.78 -1.01 8.27
C HIS A 71 13.60 -1.06 7.33
N LEU A 72 12.94 0.10 7.20
CA LEU A 72 11.89 0.38 6.24
C LEU A 72 12.26 1.61 5.41
N TYR A 73 12.36 1.42 4.09
CA TYR A 73 12.52 2.50 3.11
C TYR A 73 11.17 2.80 2.45
N GLN A 74 10.71 4.04 2.58
CA GLN A 74 9.46 4.52 1.99
C GLN A 74 9.49 6.03 1.79
N THR A 75 8.70 6.55 0.87
CA THR A 75 8.46 7.99 0.62
C THR A 75 6.98 8.34 0.64
N ASP A 76 6.11 7.34 0.69
CA ASP A 76 4.64 7.47 0.64
C ASP A 76 4.03 7.42 2.05
N LEU A 77 4.28 8.43 2.89
CA LEU A 77 3.81 8.46 4.29
C LEU A 77 2.30 8.60 4.43
N CYS A 78 1.61 9.23 3.46
CA CYS A 78 0.15 9.29 3.40
C CYS A 78 -0.47 8.03 2.79
N GLY A 79 0.35 7.15 2.20
CA GLY A 79 -0.11 5.92 1.56
C GLY A 79 -0.87 6.15 0.26
N TRP A 80 -1.83 5.29 -0.02
CA TRP A 80 -2.57 5.30 -1.27
C TRP A 80 -3.63 6.42 -1.33
N VAL A 81 -3.31 7.52 -2.00
CA VAL A 81 -4.21 8.66 -2.24
C VAL A 81 -4.87 8.56 -3.62
N GLY A 82 -4.14 8.13 -4.63
CA GLY A 82 -4.66 7.99 -5.99
C GLY A 82 -3.89 7.00 -6.83
N ASN A 83 -4.23 6.97 -8.12
CA ASN A 83 -3.71 5.98 -9.05
C ASN A 83 -2.95 6.65 -10.20
N MET A 84 -1.89 5.99 -10.66
CA MET A 84 -1.08 6.35 -11.81
C MET A 84 -1.03 5.20 -12.82
N GLY A 85 -0.91 5.53 -14.09
CA GLY A 85 -0.78 4.59 -15.20
C GLY A 85 -0.90 5.28 -16.55
N TYR A 86 -0.91 4.49 -17.60
CA TYR A 86 -0.84 4.97 -18.99
C TYR A 86 -2.08 4.56 -19.82
N LYS A 87 -3.25 4.45 -19.17
CA LYS A 87 -4.47 3.85 -19.76
C LYS A 87 -4.21 2.42 -20.25
N LYS A 88 -3.49 1.67 -19.45
CA LYS A 88 -3.13 0.27 -19.70
C LYS A 88 -3.16 -0.50 -18.40
N GLU A 89 -3.56 -1.75 -18.45
CA GLU A 89 -3.59 -2.67 -17.32
C GLU A 89 -2.20 -2.96 -16.74
N SER A 90 -1.14 -2.75 -17.53
CA SER A 90 0.25 -2.99 -17.13
C SER A 90 1.03 -1.70 -17.02
N CYS A 91 1.79 -1.57 -15.93
CA CYS A 91 2.71 -0.47 -15.68
C CYS A 91 3.95 -0.96 -14.92
N TRP A 92 5.08 -0.31 -15.17
CA TRP A 92 6.29 -0.45 -14.40
C TRP A 92 6.46 0.72 -13.47
N PHE A 93 6.93 0.48 -12.25
CA PHE A 93 7.25 1.51 -11.29
C PHE A 93 8.43 1.10 -10.42
N ALA A 94 9.16 2.09 -9.91
CA ALA A 94 10.36 1.89 -9.11
C ALA A 94 10.54 3.00 -8.09
N ASN A 95 11.15 2.67 -6.95
CA ASN A 95 11.73 3.65 -6.04
C ASN A 95 13.21 3.34 -5.83
N VAL A 96 13.99 4.40 -5.70
CA VAL A 96 15.42 4.35 -5.42
C VAL A 96 15.68 4.85 -4.01
N TYR A 97 16.43 4.08 -3.25
CA TYR A 97 16.82 4.37 -1.87
C TYR A 97 18.32 4.36 -1.71
N THR A 98 18.83 4.92 -0.61
CA THR A 98 20.24 4.84 -0.22
C THR A 98 20.34 4.04 1.06
N ALA A 99 21.15 3.00 1.09
CA ALA A 99 21.36 2.17 2.27
C ALA A 99 22.20 2.91 3.31
N ASP A 100 21.73 2.97 4.55
CA ASP A 100 22.41 3.61 5.68
C ASP A 100 23.42 2.70 6.38
N SER A 101 23.38 1.40 6.10
CA SER A 101 24.33 0.38 6.56
C SER A 101 24.40 -0.77 5.55
N THR A 102 25.32 -1.73 5.76
CA THR A 102 25.33 -2.97 4.96
C THR A 102 24.17 -3.86 5.35
N GLN A 103 23.28 -4.12 4.41
CA GLN A 103 21.97 -4.72 4.64
C GLN A 103 21.64 -5.83 3.65
N THR A 104 20.59 -6.58 3.99
CA THR A 104 19.99 -7.57 3.11
C THR A 104 18.54 -7.18 2.82
N LEU A 105 18.18 -6.95 1.55
CA LEU A 105 16.79 -6.73 1.15
C LEU A 105 16.00 -8.03 1.31
N ARG A 106 14.94 -7.96 2.13
CA ARG A 106 14.12 -9.10 2.55
C ARG A 106 12.76 -9.13 1.91
N ALA A 107 12.12 -7.97 1.80
CA ALA A 107 10.78 -7.89 1.25
C ALA A 107 10.52 -6.58 0.51
N VAL A 108 9.45 -6.58 -0.28
CA VAL A 108 8.98 -5.44 -1.06
C VAL A 108 7.49 -5.23 -0.77
N GLY A 109 7.11 -3.99 -0.41
CA GLY A 109 5.73 -3.62 -0.12
C GLY A 109 5.14 -2.75 -1.22
N PHE A 110 3.95 -3.11 -1.71
CA PHE A 110 3.21 -2.32 -2.70
C PHE A 110 1.72 -2.66 -2.70
N TYR A 111 0.92 -1.85 -3.39
CA TYR A 111 -0.52 -2.08 -3.53
C TYR A 111 -0.85 -2.78 -4.85
N ALA A 112 -1.76 -3.75 -4.79
CA ALA A 112 -2.58 -4.16 -5.91
C ALA A 112 -3.82 -3.24 -5.94
N THR A 113 -3.99 -2.44 -6.99
CA THR A 113 -5.10 -1.48 -7.11
C THR A 113 -6.41 -2.10 -7.54
N GLY A 114 -6.39 -3.36 -7.98
CA GLY A 114 -7.54 -4.17 -8.35
C GLY A 114 -7.30 -5.66 -8.06
N PRO A 115 -8.33 -6.50 -8.17
CA PRO A 115 -8.21 -7.94 -8.01
C PRO A 115 -7.44 -8.58 -9.19
N GLU A 116 -7.08 -9.87 -9.02
CA GLU A 116 -6.45 -10.70 -10.06
C GLU A 116 -5.19 -10.06 -10.68
N SER A 117 -4.40 -9.36 -9.85
CA SER A 117 -3.20 -8.65 -10.30
C SER A 117 -2.00 -9.59 -10.36
N ASP A 118 -1.29 -9.60 -11.49
CA ASP A 118 0.01 -10.25 -11.62
C ASP A 118 1.13 -9.25 -11.37
N TYR A 119 2.19 -9.69 -10.69
CA TYR A 119 3.37 -8.86 -10.45
C TYR A 119 4.68 -9.55 -10.79
N GLU A 120 5.67 -8.74 -11.12
CA GLU A 120 7.07 -9.14 -11.26
C GLU A 120 7.95 -8.14 -10.49
N ILE A 121 8.85 -8.63 -9.62
CA ILE A 121 9.78 -7.82 -8.84
C ILE A 121 11.17 -7.92 -9.45
N TYR A 122 11.84 -6.78 -9.53
CA TYR A 122 13.20 -6.61 -10.01
C TYR A 122 13.99 -5.73 -9.03
N VAL A 123 15.29 -5.88 -8.97
CA VAL A 123 16.16 -5.09 -8.10
C VAL A 123 17.46 -4.74 -8.84
N ALA A 124 17.84 -3.47 -8.74
CA ALA A 124 19.18 -3.00 -9.07
C ALA A 124 19.90 -2.62 -7.77
N ALA A 125 20.77 -3.50 -7.27
CA ALA A 125 21.46 -3.31 -5.99
C ALA A 125 22.52 -2.18 -6.05
N ASP A 126 22.97 -1.79 -7.24
CA ASP A 126 23.92 -0.70 -7.51
C ASP A 126 23.30 0.25 -8.54
N PHE A 127 22.39 1.11 -8.08
CA PHE A 127 21.73 2.10 -8.93
C PHE A 127 22.66 3.30 -9.18
N LYS A 128 23.00 3.53 -10.43
CA LYS A 128 23.81 4.70 -10.84
C LYS A 128 22.97 5.81 -11.47
N ASN A 129 22.07 5.47 -12.36
CA ASN A 129 21.16 6.37 -13.07
C ASN A 129 20.01 5.55 -13.67
N GLU A 130 19.15 6.17 -14.45
CA GLU A 130 17.97 5.53 -15.10
C GLU A 130 18.31 4.31 -15.95
N MET A 131 19.52 4.24 -16.51
CA MET A 131 19.97 3.05 -17.27
C MET A 131 20.04 1.80 -16.39
N SER A 132 20.21 1.96 -15.07
CA SER A 132 20.16 0.83 -14.11
C SER A 132 18.77 0.20 -14.01
N LEU A 133 17.72 0.88 -14.46
CA LEU A 133 16.34 0.38 -14.50
C LEU A 133 16.02 -0.36 -15.83
N VAL A 134 16.92 -0.30 -16.80
CA VAL A 134 16.71 -0.92 -18.12
C VAL A 134 17.22 -2.37 -18.10
N LEU A 135 16.37 -3.32 -18.52
CA LEU A 135 16.66 -4.75 -18.55
C LEU A 135 17.11 -5.33 -17.19
N PRO A 136 16.43 -5.02 -16.08
CA PRO A 136 16.79 -5.53 -14.78
C PRO A 136 16.58 -7.05 -14.72
N LYS A 137 17.32 -7.71 -13.82
CA LYS A 137 17.10 -9.14 -13.57
C LYS A 137 15.84 -9.34 -12.74
N LYS A 138 14.89 -10.14 -13.27
CA LYS A 138 13.72 -10.56 -12.51
C LYS A 138 14.12 -11.39 -11.29
N ILE A 139 13.64 -10.99 -10.11
CA ILE A 139 13.90 -11.67 -8.85
C ILE A 139 12.75 -12.62 -8.52
N GLN A 140 11.52 -12.15 -8.66
CA GLN A 140 10.34 -12.90 -8.27
C GLN A 140 9.13 -12.48 -9.11
N LYS A 141 8.13 -13.34 -9.17
CA LYS A 141 6.81 -13.05 -9.72
C LYS A 141 5.73 -13.76 -8.90
N GLY A 142 4.53 -13.28 -8.97
CA GLY A 142 3.37 -13.87 -8.30
C GLY A 142 2.07 -13.28 -8.78
N HIS A 143 0.99 -13.72 -8.12
CA HIS A 143 -0.39 -13.34 -8.37
C HIS A 143 -1.05 -12.89 -7.08
N LEU A 144 -1.93 -11.88 -7.14
CA LEU A 144 -2.67 -11.30 -6.03
C LEU A 144 -4.16 -11.30 -6.36
N GLU A 145 -4.89 -12.17 -5.70
CA GLU A 145 -6.34 -12.37 -5.94
C GLU A 145 -7.18 -11.14 -5.58
N ARG A 146 -6.72 -10.33 -4.62
CA ARG A 146 -7.51 -9.24 -4.07
C ARG A 146 -6.77 -7.91 -4.14
N LYS A 147 -7.53 -6.82 -4.24
CA LYS A 147 -7.05 -5.45 -4.03
C LYS A 147 -6.55 -5.27 -2.59
N GLY A 148 -5.41 -4.59 -2.40
CA GLY A 148 -4.88 -4.31 -1.07
C GLY A 148 -3.39 -4.05 -1.05
N PHE A 149 -2.84 -3.79 0.14
CA PHE A 149 -1.40 -3.69 0.38
C PHE A 149 -0.81 -5.08 0.64
N TYR A 150 0.33 -5.34 0.02
CA TYR A 150 1.05 -6.61 0.16
C TYR A 150 2.51 -6.37 0.49
N THR A 151 3.02 -7.10 1.46
CA THR A 151 4.46 -7.26 1.71
C THR A 151 4.89 -8.61 1.17
N ILE A 152 5.73 -8.60 0.16
CA ILE A 152 6.19 -9.80 -0.55
C ILE A 152 7.60 -10.15 -0.10
N ASP A 153 7.73 -11.21 0.71
CA ASP A 153 9.02 -11.75 1.10
C ASP A 153 9.78 -12.27 -0.13
N LEU A 154 11.04 -11.86 -0.28
CA LEU A 154 11.88 -12.29 -1.39
C LEU A 154 12.44 -13.68 -1.15
N LYS A 155 12.30 -14.55 -2.15
CA LYS A 155 12.85 -15.91 -2.12
C LYS A 155 14.37 -15.95 -2.16
N LYS A 156 14.99 -14.84 -2.57
CA LYS A 156 16.43 -14.69 -2.70
C LYS A 156 16.88 -13.42 -2.00
N GLU A 157 17.79 -13.56 -1.07
CA GLU A 157 18.44 -12.45 -0.39
C GLU A 157 19.29 -11.63 -1.36
N ILE A 158 19.23 -10.31 -1.23
CA ILE A 158 19.98 -9.36 -2.04
C ILE A 158 20.76 -8.46 -1.09
N SER A 159 22.07 -8.57 -1.15
CA SER A 159 22.99 -7.76 -0.37
C SER A 159 23.10 -6.36 -0.96
N ILE A 160 23.08 -5.35 -0.10
CA ILE A 160 23.26 -3.95 -0.43
C ILE A 160 24.33 -3.41 0.52
N ALA A 161 25.36 -2.76 -0.01
CA ALA A 161 26.41 -2.20 0.82
C ALA A 161 26.01 -0.81 1.37
N GLU A 162 26.62 -0.43 2.49
CA GLU A 162 26.46 0.89 3.09
C GLU A 162 26.77 1.99 2.07
N GLY A 163 25.91 3.01 2.01
CA GLY A 163 26.03 4.16 1.10
C GLY A 163 25.67 3.86 -0.36
N GLU A 164 25.42 2.60 -0.73
CA GLU A 164 24.97 2.28 -2.09
C GLU A 164 23.51 2.70 -2.30
N ARG A 165 23.24 3.24 -3.49
CA ARG A 165 21.87 3.44 -3.96
C ARG A 165 21.37 2.14 -4.59
N PHE A 166 20.16 1.77 -4.22
CA PHE A 166 19.51 0.60 -4.80
C PHE A 166 18.09 0.94 -5.27
N ALA A 167 17.64 0.29 -6.33
CA ALA A 167 16.29 0.43 -6.85
C ALA A 167 15.50 -0.85 -6.67
N VAL A 168 14.30 -0.72 -6.15
CA VAL A 168 13.26 -1.75 -6.20
C VAL A 168 12.31 -1.41 -7.32
N MET A 169 12.01 -2.37 -8.17
CA MET A 169 11.14 -2.20 -9.33
C MET A 169 10.04 -3.25 -9.33
N VAL A 170 8.84 -2.84 -9.68
CA VAL A 170 7.70 -3.73 -9.87
C VAL A 170 7.10 -3.48 -11.25
N LYS A 171 6.84 -4.56 -11.97
CA LYS A 171 5.89 -4.57 -13.07
C LYS A 171 4.60 -5.15 -12.55
N ILE A 172 3.50 -4.41 -12.63
CA ILE A 172 2.18 -4.91 -12.27
C ILE A 172 1.30 -4.98 -13.52
N ASN A 173 0.41 -5.97 -13.54
CA ASN A 173 -0.68 -6.06 -14.49
C ASN A 173 -1.97 -6.29 -13.72
N THR A 174 -2.89 -5.31 -13.78
CA THR A 174 -4.17 -5.35 -13.07
C THR A 174 -5.30 -5.33 -14.08
N PRO A 175 -5.97 -6.47 -14.32
CA PRO A 175 -7.06 -6.55 -15.30
C PRO A 175 -8.16 -5.52 -15.04
N GLY A 176 -8.60 -4.84 -16.09
CA GLY A 176 -9.63 -3.82 -16.04
C GLY A 176 -9.21 -2.46 -15.45
N SER A 177 -7.94 -2.27 -15.08
CA SER A 177 -7.43 -1.01 -14.56
C SER A 177 -6.68 -0.20 -15.62
N ASP A 178 -7.07 1.05 -15.81
CA ASP A 178 -6.33 2.00 -16.66
C ASP A 178 -5.10 2.60 -15.93
N TYR A 179 -5.10 2.54 -14.58
CA TYR A 179 -4.12 3.18 -13.70
C TYR A 179 -3.73 2.23 -12.56
N PRO A 180 -2.88 1.21 -12.82
CA PRO A 180 -2.65 0.11 -11.88
C PRO A 180 -1.66 0.41 -10.75
N VAL A 181 -1.05 1.60 -10.69
CA VAL A 181 -0.04 1.97 -9.69
C VAL A 181 -0.62 2.89 -8.64
N ALA A 182 -0.51 2.51 -7.37
CA ALA A 182 -0.89 3.36 -6.26
C ALA A 182 0.16 4.46 -6.02
N MET A 183 -0.30 5.69 -5.80
CA MET A 183 0.55 6.83 -5.50
C MET A 183 -0.06 7.73 -4.42
N GLU A 184 0.80 8.45 -3.69
CA GLU A 184 0.39 9.59 -2.90
C GLU A 184 0.67 10.89 -3.66
N TYR A 185 -0.15 11.90 -3.42
CA TYR A 185 0.04 13.25 -3.96
C TYR A 185 -0.77 14.26 -3.14
N ARG A 186 -0.54 15.54 -3.35
CA ARG A 186 -1.29 16.62 -2.68
C ARG A 186 -2.66 16.76 -3.33
N ALA A 187 -3.67 16.07 -2.78
CA ALA A 187 -5.04 16.06 -3.29
C ALA A 187 -5.95 17.08 -2.59
N ASP A 188 -5.73 17.31 -1.30
CA ASP A 188 -6.56 18.13 -0.42
C ASP A 188 -5.78 18.61 0.81
N ASP A 189 -6.47 19.24 1.77
CA ASP A 189 -5.86 19.75 3.02
C ASP A 189 -5.24 18.63 3.87
N GLN A 190 -5.74 17.40 3.80
CA GLN A 190 -5.22 16.26 4.57
C GLN A 190 -3.89 15.76 4.01
N THR A 191 -3.70 15.88 2.72
CA THR A 191 -2.50 15.47 1.98
C THR A 191 -1.58 16.65 1.64
N ALA A 192 -1.86 17.86 2.13
CA ALA A 192 -1.11 19.08 1.81
C ALA A 192 0.39 19.01 2.19
N ASN A 193 0.72 18.19 3.19
CA ASN A 193 2.09 18.01 3.70
C ASN A 193 2.85 16.86 3.03
N VAL A 194 2.33 16.25 1.97
CA VAL A 194 3.07 15.24 1.19
C VAL A 194 4.41 15.84 0.74
N ASN A 195 5.50 15.19 1.10
CA ASN A 195 6.85 15.58 0.70
C ASN A 195 7.21 14.94 -0.65
N LEU A 196 7.56 15.75 -1.64
CA LEU A 196 7.98 15.30 -2.97
C LEU A 196 9.50 15.45 -3.18
N GLU A 197 10.23 15.98 -2.19
CA GLU A 197 11.66 16.25 -2.30
C GLU A 197 12.53 15.08 -1.83
N ASP A 198 11.96 14.17 -1.03
CA ASP A 198 12.63 12.98 -0.48
C ASP A 198 12.48 11.75 -1.37
N GLY A 199 11.65 11.82 -2.42
CA GLY A 199 11.37 10.74 -3.34
C GLY A 199 12.38 10.62 -4.48
N CYS A 200 12.56 9.41 -4.97
CA CYS A 200 13.28 9.11 -6.21
C CYS A 200 12.53 7.99 -6.94
N GLY A 201 11.29 8.30 -7.31
CA GLY A 201 10.35 7.40 -7.95
C GLY A 201 10.39 7.49 -9.46
N TYR A 202 10.17 6.37 -10.10
CA TYR A 202 10.14 6.24 -11.56
C TYR A 202 8.95 5.43 -12.01
N VAL A 203 8.38 5.79 -13.17
CA VAL A 203 7.32 5.05 -13.84
C VAL A 203 7.64 4.83 -15.29
N SER A 204 7.16 3.72 -15.84
CA SER A 204 7.39 3.39 -17.25
C SER A 204 6.25 2.54 -17.82
N VAL A 205 5.94 2.75 -19.10
CA VAL A 205 4.97 1.93 -19.83
C VAL A 205 5.59 0.64 -20.37
N ASP A 206 6.90 0.66 -20.65
CA ASP A 206 7.59 -0.41 -21.38
C ASP A 206 8.81 -1.02 -20.63
N GLY A 207 9.22 -0.40 -19.50
CA GLY A 207 10.41 -0.79 -18.74
C GLY A 207 11.73 -0.33 -19.36
N TYR A 208 11.68 0.49 -20.42
CA TYR A 208 12.87 1.02 -21.09
C TYR A 208 13.00 2.54 -20.94
N ARG A 209 11.89 3.26 -21.08
CA ARG A 209 11.83 4.71 -20.90
C ARG A 209 11.15 5.01 -19.60
N TRP A 210 11.88 5.67 -18.70
CA TRP A 210 11.45 5.96 -17.35
C TRP A 210 11.25 7.46 -17.16
N SER A 211 10.17 7.84 -16.49
CA SER A 211 9.84 9.21 -16.09
C SER A 211 9.91 9.34 -14.59
N ARG A 212 10.43 10.46 -14.09
CA ARG A 212 10.41 10.80 -12.66
C ARG A 212 8.99 11.16 -12.24
N ILE A 213 8.44 10.43 -11.27
CA ILE A 213 7.05 10.63 -10.87
C ILE A 213 6.86 11.94 -10.10
N GLU A 214 7.79 12.31 -9.23
CA GLU A 214 7.73 13.54 -8.46
C GLU A 214 7.75 14.77 -9.37
N GLU A 215 8.57 14.75 -10.42
CA GLU A 215 8.77 15.87 -11.33
C GLU A 215 7.67 15.98 -12.39
N GLU A 216 7.25 14.86 -12.98
CA GLU A 216 6.31 14.87 -14.11
C GLU A 216 4.85 14.76 -13.68
N TYR A 217 4.58 14.09 -12.54
CA TYR A 217 3.23 13.78 -12.11
C TYR A 217 2.89 14.31 -10.71
N GLY A 218 3.85 14.87 -9.99
CA GLY A 218 3.63 15.53 -8.70
C GLY A 218 3.22 14.60 -7.57
N GLY A 219 3.79 13.40 -7.51
CA GLY A 219 3.47 12.41 -6.47
C GLY A 219 4.60 11.44 -6.20
N ASN A 220 4.44 10.64 -5.15
CA ASN A 220 5.34 9.54 -4.78
C ASN A 220 4.70 8.18 -5.10
N ILE A 221 5.50 7.20 -5.46
CA ILE A 221 5.05 5.82 -5.63
C ILE A 221 4.88 5.15 -4.27
N CYS A 222 3.75 4.48 -4.05
CA CYS A 222 3.52 3.63 -2.88
C CYS A 222 4.28 2.29 -3.03
N LEU A 223 5.59 2.35 -2.92
CA LEU A 223 6.49 1.21 -3.02
C LEU A 223 7.52 1.27 -1.90
N LYS A 224 7.64 0.20 -1.14
CA LYS A 224 8.48 0.10 0.06
C LYS A 224 9.53 -1.00 -0.08
N ALA A 225 10.67 -0.82 0.58
CA ALA A 225 11.69 -1.84 0.72
C ALA A 225 11.94 -2.13 2.21
N TYR A 226 12.02 -3.40 2.56
CA TYR A 226 12.28 -3.88 3.90
C TYR A 226 13.60 -4.63 3.92
N THR A 227 14.47 -4.29 4.87
CA THR A 227 15.82 -4.85 4.96
C THR A 227 16.16 -5.24 6.39
N ASP A 228 17.10 -6.19 6.52
CA ASP A 228 17.73 -6.54 7.79
C ASP A 228 19.21 -6.16 7.77
N ASN A 229 19.76 -5.84 8.93
CA ASN A 229 21.20 -5.69 9.14
C ASN A 229 21.93 -6.99 8.80
N ARG A 230 23.16 -6.88 8.36
CA ARG A 230 24.05 -8.01 8.12
C ARG A 230 24.96 -8.27 9.31
#